data_57ec762f3f14eb962ee001fa5a5ab927
#
_entry.id   57ec762f3f14eb962ee001fa5a5ab927
#
_cell.length_a   1.000
_cell.length_b   1.000
_cell.length_c   1.000
_cell.angle_alpha   90.00
_cell.angle_beta   90.00
_cell.angle_gamma   90.00
#
_symmetry.space_group_name_H-M   'P 1'
#
loop_
_entity.id
_entity.type
_entity.pdbx_description
1 polymer ?
#
loop_
_entity_poly.entity_id
_entity_poly.type
_entity_poly.pdbx_seq_one_letter_code
_entity_poly.pdbx_strand_id
1 'polypeptide(L)'
;MKSQKILERAKKDGVEFISLQFTDLLGVTKEVVIPAKELEDALAYGVWFDGSSIEGFARIQESDLFLKPDQSTYSVVPWLTENGKTARLICDIHMPDGEPFEGDPRFILKRLVAEAAEMGFQHNVGPEPEFYLFKRDDSAKKSPIDYGSYFDLSSHEGYKIAKEIATALEYFSISVEASHHEVGKGQYEIDFNYGPALQIADKLLTLKYAVKKIAQMHGFCATFMPKPVMGDAGSGMHIHQSLFDTRAGRNAFYDENDRYRLSKVAYNFIAGQMKHIKAMCAILCPTVNSYKRLVSGFEAPVYVTWASMNRSALIRVPRWFGQRPESARVELRCPDPTCNPYLAFAVMLKAGLDAIKSDLMPPEPVEENVYQFDDESLTEKNIDILPTSLQEALNNLKTDKLVQEVLGNHLFERYVAIKTREWNEFKMQVTSWEIEKYLDIY
;
A
#
# COMPACT_ATOMS: atom_id res chain seq x y z
N MET A 1 15.43 -4.77 29.51
CA MET A 1 15.33 -3.29 29.56
C MET A 1 14.24 -2.71 28.65
N LYS A 2 14.07 -3.12 27.39
CA LYS A 2 12.99 -2.60 26.51
C LYS A 2 11.60 -3.03 26.99
N SER A 3 11.40 -4.33 27.34
CA SER A 3 10.11 -4.87 27.80
C SER A 3 9.62 -4.18 29.08
N GLN A 4 10.50 -3.89 30.05
CA GLN A 4 10.15 -3.18 31.27
C GLN A 4 9.53 -1.79 30.99
N LYS A 5 10.08 -1.06 30.01
CA LYS A 5 9.57 0.28 29.64
C LYS A 5 8.15 0.23 29.04
N ILE A 6 7.82 -0.83 28.29
CA ILE A 6 6.48 -1.01 27.72
C ILE A 6 5.48 -1.36 28.81
N LEU A 7 5.84 -2.24 29.75
CA LEU A 7 4.99 -2.57 30.89
C LEU A 7 4.68 -1.35 31.76
N GLU A 8 5.70 -0.54 32.07
CA GLU A 8 5.53 0.71 32.82
C GLU A 8 4.65 1.71 32.07
N ARG A 9 4.82 1.80 30.73
CA ARG A 9 4.01 2.67 29.88
C ARG A 9 2.55 2.21 29.85
N ALA A 10 2.28 0.94 29.64
CA ALA A 10 0.93 0.38 29.63
C ALA A 10 0.20 0.65 30.97
N LYS A 11 0.91 0.47 32.11
CA LYS A 11 0.39 0.79 33.43
C LYS A 11 0.11 2.30 33.61
N LYS A 12 1.04 3.16 33.18
CA LYS A 12 0.87 4.62 33.24
C LYS A 12 -0.31 5.09 32.40
N ASP A 13 -0.47 4.52 31.20
CA ASP A 13 -1.55 4.86 30.27
C ASP A 13 -2.93 4.31 30.76
N GLY A 14 -2.94 3.45 31.76
CA GLY A 14 -4.14 2.82 32.32
C GLY A 14 -4.79 1.85 31.33
N VAL A 15 -3.96 1.09 30.60
CA VAL A 15 -4.39 0.13 29.59
C VAL A 15 -4.87 -1.16 30.26
N GLU A 16 -6.02 -1.65 29.88
CA GLU A 16 -6.65 -2.88 30.37
C GLU A 16 -6.56 -4.03 29.36
N PHE A 17 -6.47 -3.73 28.07
CA PHE A 17 -6.38 -4.70 27.00
C PHE A 17 -5.25 -4.36 26.02
N ILE A 18 -4.66 -5.40 25.41
CA ILE A 18 -3.65 -5.29 24.37
C ILE A 18 -4.17 -5.97 23.12
N SER A 19 -4.31 -5.20 22.03
CA SER A 19 -4.58 -5.69 20.67
C SER A 19 -3.27 -6.06 20.00
N LEU A 20 -3.02 -7.34 19.81
CA LEU A 20 -1.89 -7.89 19.06
C LEU A 20 -2.28 -7.98 17.59
N GLN A 21 -1.77 -7.06 16.78
CA GLN A 21 -2.17 -6.90 15.39
C GLN A 21 -1.15 -7.52 14.44
N PHE A 22 -1.62 -8.21 13.42
CA PHE A 22 -0.82 -8.76 12.33
C PHE A 22 -1.60 -8.67 11.02
N THR A 23 -0.98 -8.99 9.91
CA THR A 23 -1.59 -8.77 8.59
C THR A 23 -1.58 -10.04 7.78
N ASP A 24 -2.73 -10.39 7.18
CA ASP A 24 -2.80 -11.53 6.27
C ASP A 24 -2.21 -11.21 4.88
N LEU A 25 -2.17 -12.20 4.03
CA LEU A 25 -1.65 -12.13 2.67
C LEU A 25 -2.32 -11.03 1.82
N LEU A 26 -3.60 -10.77 2.04
CA LEU A 26 -4.37 -9.77 1.30
C LEU A 26 -4.24 -8.35 1.85
N GLY A 27 -3.46 -8.14 2.93
CA GLY A 27 -3.31 -6.84 3.57
C GLY A 27 -4.43 -6.49 4.54
N VAL A 28 -5.21 -7.49 4.98
CA VAL A 28 -6.23 -7.29 6.01
C VAL A 28 -5.61 -7.46 7.38
N THR A 29 -5.76 -6.43 8.22
CA THR A 29 -5.29 -6.49 9.61
C THR A 29 -6.16 -7.43 10.42
N LYS A 30 -5.53 -8.37 11.11
CA LYS A 30 -6.11 -9.31 12.08
C LYS A 30 -5.65 -8.93 13.49
N GLU A 31 -6.37 -9.39 14.50
CA GLU A 31 -5.98 -9.15 15.88
C GLU A 31 -6.29 -10.32 16.80
N VAL A 32 -5.46 -10.44 17.84
CA VAL A 32 -5.75 -11.20 19.05
C VAL A 32 -5.70 -10.24 20.23
N VAL A 33 -6.77 -10.19 21.03
CA VAL A 33 -6.84 -9.29 22.19
C VAL A 33 -6.55 -10.08 23.47
N ILE A 34 -5.60 -9.58 24.27
CA ILE A 34 -5.25 -10.14 25.58
C ILE A 34 -5.48 -9.11 26.68
N PRO A 35 -5.79 -9.54 27.93
CA PRO A 35 -5.76 -8.64 29.08
C PRO A 35 -4.35 -8.07 29.30
N ALA A 36 -4.24 -6.81 29.73
CA ALA A 36 -2.94 -6.15 29.92
C ALA A 36 -2.02 -6.86 30.98
N LYS A 37 -2.58 -7.63 31.89
CA LYS A 37 -1.81 -8.45 32.83
C LYS A 37 -1.00 -9.56 32.16
N GLU A 38 -1.41 -10.02 30.98
CA GLU A 38 -0.71 -11.04 30.18
C GLU A 38 0.39 -10.45 29.28
N LEU A 39 0.57 -9.11 29.30
CA LEU A 39 1.52 -8.44 28.40
C LEU A 39 2.97 -8.87 28.64
N GLU A 40 3.36 -9.12 29.89
CA GLU A 40 4.73 -9.55 30.22
C GLU A 40 5.05 -10.90 29.57
N ASP A 41 4.16 -11.86 29.69
CA ASP A 41 4.30 -13.20 29.12
C ASP A 41 4.22 -13.12 27.57
N ALA A 42 3.33 -12.31 27.02
CA ALA A 42 3.24 -12.07 25.58
C ALA A 42 4.53 -11.48 24.98
N LEU A 43 5.20 -10.59 25.73
CA LEU A 43 6.49 -10.02 25.29
C LEU A 43 7.66 -11.01 25.44
N ALA A 44 7.58 -11.93 26.37
CA ALA A 44 8.62 -12.92 26.66
C ALA A 44 8.52 -14.15 25.74
N TYR A 45 7.30 -14.67 25.56
CA TYR A 45 7.04 -15.97 24.93
C TYR A 45 6.21 -15.90 23.66
N GLY A 46 5.63 -14.72 23.33
CA GLY A 46 4.66 -14.58 22.25
C GLY A 46 3.26 -15.11 22.62
N VAL A 47 2.33 -15.02 21.67
CA VAL A 47 0.93 -15.49 21.85
C VAL A 47 0.57 -16.42 20.71
N TRP A 48 0.21 -17.66 21.05
CA TRP A 48 -0.14 -18.70 20.10
C TRP A 48 -1.51 -18.47 19.47
N PHE A 49 -1.63 -18.82 18.19
CA PHE A 49 -2.89 -18.78 17.47
C PHE A 49 -2.93 -19.84 16.37
N ASP A 50 -4.14 -20.19 15.93
CA ASP A 50 -4.37 -21.10 14.81
C ASP A 50 -4.30 -20.35 13.46
N GLY A 51 -3.20 -20.51 12.73
CA GLY A 51 -2.99 -19.92 11.42
C GLY A 51 -3.79 -20.59 10.30
N SER A 52 -4.34 -21.81 10.51
CA SER A 52 -5.06 -22.57 9.47
C SER A 52 -6.39 -21.91 9.08
N SER A 53 -6.97 -21.15 9.99
CA SER A 53 -8.22 -20.40 9.76
C SER A 53 -8.02 -19.07 9.00
N ILE A 54 -6.76 -18.71 8.72
CA ILE A 54 -6.43 -17.48 7.99
C ILE A 54 -6.09 -17.81 6.55
N GLU A 55 -6.85 -17.24 5.61
CA GLU A 55 -6.68 -17.52 4.19
C GLU A 55 -5.26 -17.15 3.72
N GLY A 56 -4.60 -18.12 3.09
CA GLY A 56 -3.25 -17.97 2.56
C GLY A 56 -2.12 -18.21 3.56
N PHE A 57 -2.42 -18.50 4.84
CA PHE A 57 -1.41 -18.79 5.85
C PHE A 57 -1.01 -20.27 5.84
N ALA A 58 -1.18 -20.96 6.95
CA ALA A 58 -0.71 -22.32 7.14
C ALA A 58 -1.66 -23.37 6.57
N ARG A 59 -1.17 -24.61 6.42
CA ARG A 59 -2.02 -25.80 6.22
C ARG A 59 -2.55 -26.24 7.59
N ILE A 60 -3.66 -27.00 7.62
CA ILE A 60 -4.22 -27.55 8.85
C ILE A 60 -3.20 -28.34 9.68
N GLN A 61 -2.22 -28.97 9.01
CA GLN A 61 -1.15 -29.75 9.67
C GLN A 61 0.00 -28.89 10.24
N GLU A 62 0.03 -27.59 9.92
CA GLU A 62 1.07 -26.62 10.32
C GLU A 62 0.41 -25.38 10.92
N SER A 63 -0.71 -25.58 11.66
CA SER A 63 -1.60 -24.49 12.08
C SER A 63 -1.06 -23.66 13.25
N ASP A 64 -0.21 -24.25 14.08
CA ASP A 64 0.28 -23.59 15.29
C ASP A 64 1.35 -22.55 14.94
N LEU A 65 0.98 -21.30 15.04
CA LEU A 65 1.85 -20.14 14.86
C LEU A 65 1.82 -19.27 16.11
N PHE A 66 2.82 -18.41 16.31
CA PHE A 66 2.76 -17.46 17.41
C PHE A 66 3.11 -16.03 16.99
N LEU A 67 2.45 -15.07 17.65
CA LEU A 67 2.64 -13.64 17.49
C LEU A 67 3.76 -13.16 18.39
N LYS A 68 4.76 -12.51 17.82
CA LYS A 68 5.85 -11.86 18.56
C LYS A 68 5.69 -10.34 18.47
N PRO A 69 5.30 -9.66 19.56
CA PRO A 69 5.01 -8.23 19.53
C PRO A 69 6.25 -7.38 19.28
N ASP A 70 6.14 -6.45 18.31
CA ASP A 70 7.15 -5.40 18.08
C ASP A 70 6.89 -4.24 19.05
N GLN A 71 7.72 -4.13 20.07
CA GLN A 71 7.57 -3.14 21.14
C GLN A 71 7.65 -1.69 20.65
N SER A 72 8.28 -1.44 19.50
CA SER A 72 8.38 -0.10 18.93
C SER A 72 7.05 0.43 18.38
N THR A 73 6.08 -0.45 18.19
CA THR A 73 4.77 -0.14 17.62
C THR A 73 3.67 0.10 18.67
N TYR A 74 4.01 0.06 19.96
CA TYR A 74 3.04 0.30 21.04
C TYR A 74 2.36 1.66 20.89
N SER A 75 1.03 1.66 20.86
CA SER A 75 0.21 2.89 20.86
C SER A 75 -1.16 2.63 21.51
N VAL A 76 -1.65 3.60 22.29
CA VAL A 76 -3.02 3.57 22.80
C VAL A 76 -3.99 3.86 21.66
N VAL A 77 -5.06 3.05 21.55
CA VAL A 77 -6.08 3.20 20.52
C VAL A 77 -7.13 4.22 21.00
N PRO A 78 -7.24 5.41 20.38
CA PRO A 78 -8.00 6.52 20.96
C PRO A 78 -9.53 6.31 21.01
N TRP A 79 -10.07 5.43 20.18
CA TRP A 79 -11.50 5.12 20.10
C TRP A 79 -11.92 3.83 20.81
N LEU A 80 -11.00 3.13 21.48
CA LEU A 80 -11.30 1.92 22.26
C LEU A 80 -11.15 2.23 23.76
N THR A 81 -12.12 2.99 24.32
CA THR A 81 -12.07 3.46 25.69
C THR A 81 -13.31 3.10 26.53
N GLU A 82 -14.45 2.75 25.90
CA GLU A 82 -15.73 2.57 26.59
C GLU A 82 -15.77 1.36 27.51
N ASN A 83 -15.04 0.28 27.20
CA ASN A 83 -14.99 -0.96 28.00
C ASN A 83 -13.57 -1.27 28.47
N GLY A 84 -12.80 -0.25 28.84
CA GLY A 84 -11.40 -0.35 29.18
C GLY A 84 -10.47 0.11 28.06
N LYS A 85 -9.42 0.85 28.42
CA LYS A 85 -8.45 1.35 27.44
C LYS A 85 -7.69 0.21 26.80
N THR A 86 -7.58 0.26 25.48
CA THR A 86 -6.83 -0.71 24.69
C THR A 86 -5.58 -0.05 24.07
N ALA A 87 -4.43 -0.71 24.20
CA ALA A 87 -3.26 -0.39 23.38
C ALA A 87 -3.06 -1.48 22.33
N ARG A 88 -2.40 -1.12 21.23
CA ARG A 88 -2.03 -2.08 20.20
C ARG A 88 -0.53 -2.33 20.16
N LEU A 89 -0.12 -3.52 19.71
CA LEU A 89 1.22 -3.87 19.26
C LEU A 89 1.10 -4.58 17.91
N ILE A 90 1.92 -4.18 16.94
CA ILE A 90 2.05 -4.92 15.69
C ILE A 90 2.99 -6.09 15.94
N CYS A 91 2.63 -7.27 15.44
CA CYS A 91 3.36 -8.50 15.66
C CYS A 91 3.97 -9.05 14.40
N ASP A 92 5.13 -9.66 14.54
CA ASP A 92 5.68 -10.60 13.56
C ASP A 92 5.13 -12.00 13.84
N ILE A 93 5.00 -12.81 12.79
CA ILE A 93 4.50 -14.17 12.92
C ILE A 93 5.67 -15.14 12.86
N HIS A 94 5.68 -16.11 13.76
CA HIS A 94 6.73 -17.11 13.90
C HIS A 94 6.18 -18.53 13.89
N MET A 95 7.01 -19.45 13.43
CA MET A 95 6.82 -20.89 13.48
C MET A 95 7.10 -21.41 14.91
N PRO A 96 6.63 -22.62 15.28
CA PRO A 96 6.84 -23.21 16.61
C PRO A 96 8.31 -23.34 17.06
N ASP A 97 9.23 -23.46 16.10
CA ASP A 97 10.67 -23.52 16.34
C ASP A 97 11.33 -22.15 16.58
N GLY A 98 10.54 -21.08 16.47
CA GLY A 98 11.00 -19.70 16.65
C GLY A 98 11.45 -18.99 15.38
N GLU A 99 11.50 -19.69 14.25
CA GLU A 99 11.84 -19.07 12.97
C GLU A 99 10.69 -18.19 12.46
N PRO A 100 10.99 -17.11 11.71
CA PRO A 100 9.95 -16.30 11.08
C PRO A 100 9.11 -17.12 10.11
N PHE A 101 7.80 -16.88 10.12
CA PHE A 101 6.88 -17.52 9.18
C PHE A 101 7.03 -16.92 7.78
N GLU A 102 7.36 -17.74 6.77
CA GLU A 102 7.57 -17.30 5.38
C GLU A 102 6.32 -16.66 4.74
N GLY A 103 5.14 -16.99 5.25
CA GLY A 103 3.86 -16.42 4.82
C GLY A 103 3.53 -15.07 5.45
N ASP A 104 4.36 -14.54 6.35
CA ASP A 104 4.16 -13.22 6.95
C ASP A 104 4.60 -12.10 5.99
N PRO A 105 3.67 -11.28 5.45
CA PRO A 105 4.03 -10.17 4.56
C PRO A 105 4.99 -9.15 5.21
N ARG A 106 4.87 -8.94 6.53
CA ARG A 106 5.75 -8.02 7.27
C ARG A 106 7.19 -8.55 7.31
N PHE A 107 7.35 -9.85 7.47
CA PHE A 107 8.67 -10.51 7.39
C PHE A 107 9.29 -10.39 6.00
N ILE A 108 8.50 -10.55 4.91
CA ILE A 108 8.98 -10.35 3.55
C ILE A 108 9.60 -8.96 3.38
N LEU A 109 8.91 -7.90 3.81
CA LEU A 109 9.46 -6.54 3.74
C LEU A 109 10.71 -6.38 4.61
N LYS A 110 10.73 -6.93 5.82
CA LYS A 110 11.91 -6.89 6.70
C LYS A 110 13.15 -7.50 6.04
N ARG A 111 12.98 -8.63 5.35
CA ARG A 111 14.07 -9.30 4.60
C ARG A 111 14.63 -8.40 3.51
N LEU A 112 13.77 -7.73 2.73
CA LEU A 112 14.20 -6.85 1.65
C LEU A 112 14.83 -5.54 2.16
N VAL A 113 14.32 -5.00 3.27
CA VAL A 113 14.94 -3.84 3.94
C VAL A 113 16.33 -4.20 4.47
N ALA A 114 16.52 -5.42 4.98
CA ALA A 114 17.84 -5.91 5.38
C ALA A 114 18.80 -6.06 4.17
N GLU A 115 18.33 -6.61 3.05
CA GLU A 115 19.11 -6.68 1.79
C GLU A 115 19.54 -5.28 1.32
N ALA A 116 18.64 -4.29 1.38
CA ALA A 116 18.98 -2.92 1.05
C ALA A 116 20.05 -2.33 2.00
N ALA A 117 19.93 -2.62 3.31
CA ALA A 117 20.89 -2.18 4.31
C ALA A 117 22.28 -2.77 4.11
N GLU A 118 22.41 -4.04 3.69
CA GLU A 118 23.66 -4.66 3.30
C GLU A 118 24.32 -3.92 2.12
N MET A 119 23.53 -3.44 1.17
CA MET A 119 24.01 -2.60 0.07
C MET A 119 24.35 -1.16 0.51
N GLY A 120 24.04 -0.77 1.74
CA GLY A 120 24.26 0.57 2.29
C GLY A 120 23.07 1.52 2.09
N PHE A 121 21.88 1.02 1.77
CA PHE A 121 20.70 1.83 1.53
C PHE A 121 19.61 1.64 2.58
N GLN A 122 18.91 2.75 2.91
CA GLN A 122 17.63 2.72 3.58
C GLN A 122 16.56 3.11 2.57
N HIS A 123 15.55 2.25 2.38
CA HIS A 123 14.40 2.56 1.53
C HIS A 123 13.42 3.45 2.29
N ASN A 124 13.16 4.64 1.77
CA ASN A 124 12.15 5.58 2.25
C ASN A 124 10.98 5.63 1.28
N VAL A 125 9.77 5.62 1.82
CA VAL A 125 8.53 5.68 1.05
C VAL A 125 7.56 6.70 1.64
N GLY A 126 6.72 7.31 0.79
CA GLY A 126 5.62 8.20 1.15
C GLY A 126 4.41 7.85 0.26
N PRO A 127 3.46 7.07 0.77
CA PRO A 127 2.23 6.76 0.06
C PRO A 127 1.19 7.87 0.23
N GLU A 128 0.40 8.13 -0.82
CA GLU A 128 -0.72 9.08 -0.90
C GLU A 128 -2.03 8.28 -1.09
N PRO A 129 -2.65 7.74 -0.02
CA PRO A 129 -3.82 6.88 -0.14
C PRO A 129 -5.11 7.68 -0.28
N GLU A 130 -5.76 7.56 -1.42
CA GLU A 130 -7.09 8.11 -1.66
C GLU A 130 -8.20 7.17 -1.17
N PHE A 131 -9.32 7.75 -0.73
CA PHE A 131 -10.49 7.00 -0.27
C PHE A 131 -11.78 7.78 -0.48
N TYR A 132 -12.90 7.03 -0.52
CA TYR A 132 -14.24 7.61 -0.60
C TYR A 132 -14.99 7.50 0.71
N LEU A 133 -15.82 8.51 1.02
CA LEU A 133 -16.78 8.52 2.11
C LEU A 133 -18.21 8.50 1.54
N PHE A 134 -18.96 7.46 1.91
CA PHE A 134 -20.37 7.30 1.54
C PHE A 134 -21.27 7.36 2.76
N LYS A 135 -22.50 7.85 2.57
CA LYS A 135 -23.56 7.74 3.58
C LYS A 135 -23.88 6.26 3.82
N ARG A 136 -24.04 5.89 5.08
CA ARG A 136 -24.42 4.53 5.45
C ARG A 136 -25.95 4.42 5.39
N ASP A 137 -26.45 4.04 4.23
CA ASP A 137 -27.84 3.72 3.99
C ASP A 137 -27.96 2.27 3.47
N ASP A 138 -29.17 1.73 3.53
CA ASP A 138 -29.45 0.35 3.07
C ASP A 138 -29.65 0.27 1.55
N SER A 139 -29.49 1.38 0.82
CA SER A 139 -29.61 1.39 -0.62
C SER A 139 -28.42 0.71 -1.31
N ALA A 140 -28.69 0.02 -2.39
CA ALA A 140 -27.65 -0.58 -3.24
C ALA A 140 -26.75 0.49 -3.89
N LYS A 141 -27.28 1.70 -4.08
CA LYS A 141 -26.55 2.85 -4.63
C LYS A 141 -26.09 3.75 -3.48
N LYS A 142 -24.80 3.67 -3.15
CA LYS A 142 -24.20 4.50 -2.11
C LYS A 142 -24.18 5.97 -2.52
N SER A 143 -24.69 6.85 -1.64
CA SER A 143 -24.63 8.30 -1.83
C SER A 143 -23.32 8.84 -1.26
N PRO A 144 -22.58 9.70 -2.01
CA PRO A 144 -21.37 10.32 -1.48
C PRO A 144 -21.71 11.22 -0.28
N ILE A 145 -20.72 11.45 0.60
CA ILE A 145 -20.88 12.33 1.75
C ILE A 145 -21.15 13.78 1.33
N ASP A 146 -20.52 14.19 0.22
CA ASP A 146 -20.62 15.53 -0.38
C ASP A 146 -20.43 15.49 -1.90
N TYR A 147 -20.48 16.67 -2.53
CA TYR A 147 -20.34 16.87 -3.97
C TYR A 147 -19.20 17.85 -4.30
N GLY A 148 -18.21 17.95 -3.40
CA GLY A 148 -17.01 18.75 -3.61
C GLY A 148 -16.17 18.27 -4.82
N SER A 149 -15.21 19.08 -5.20
CA SER A 149 -14.22 18.81 -6.26
C SER A 149 -12.82 19.08 -5.73
N TYR A 150 -11.83 18.88 -6.58
CA TYR A 150 -10.42 18.97 -6.24
C TYR A 150 -10.04 20.29 -5.55
N PHE A 151 -9.54 20.19 -4.33
CA PHE A 151 -9.17 21.31 -3.45
C PHE A 151 -10.29 22.26 -3.05
N ASP A 152 -11.55 21.87 -3.23
CA ASP A 152 -12.66 22.71 -2.75
C ASP A 152 -12.56 22.94 -1.25
N LEU A 153 -12.79 24.19 -0.84
CA LEU A 153 -12.89 24.55 0.58
C LEU A 153 -14.15 23.91 1.16
N SER A 154 -13.97 22.79 1.83
CA SER A 154 -15.10 22.04 2.37
C SER A 154 -15.58 22.60 3.70
N SER A 155 -16.86 22.98 3.77
CA SER A 155 -17.58 23.25 5.01
C SER A 155 -18.35 22.02 5.53
N HIS A 156 -18.21 20.88 4.87
CA HIS A 156 -19.04 19.69 5.04
C HIS A 156 -18.52 18.72 6.10
N GLU A 157 -19.34 17.72 6.42
CA GLU A 157 -19.03 16.68 7.41
C GLU A 157 -17.77 15.91 7.08
N GLY A 158 -17.46 15.67 5.79
CA GLY A 158 -16.23 15.02 5.35
C GLY A 158 -14.95 15.69 5.85
N TYR A 159 -14.94 17.03 5.89
CA TYR A 159 -13.81 17.79 6.44
C TYR A 159 -13.64 17.62 7.96
N LYS A 160 -14.75 17.52 8.70
CA LYS A 160 -14.71 17.23 10.15
C LYS A 160 -14.13 15.85 10.40
N ILE A 161 -14.59 14.87 9.62
CA ILE A 161 -14.07 13.49 9.68
C ILE A 161 -12.58 13.46 9.35
N ALA A 162 -12.13 14.13 8.30
CA ALA A 162 -10.71 14.19 7.93
C ALA A 162 -9.85 14.81 9.04
N LYS A 163 -10.31 15.88 9.70
CA LYS A 163 -9.62 16.47 10.86
C LYS A 163 -9.56 15.53 12.06
N GLU A 164 -10.65 14.82 12.36
CA GLU A 164 -10.69 13.87 13.47
C GLU A 164 -9.76 12.69 13.19
N ILE A 165 -9.70 12.21 11.94
CA ILE A 165 -8.74 11.20 11.50
C ILE A 165 -7.31 11.71 11.72
N ALA A 166 -6.98 12.92 11.26
CA ALA A 166 -5.65 13.50 11.45
C ALA A 166 -5.26 13.58 12.93
N THR A 167 -6.20 14.02 13.79
CA THR A 167 -5.99 14.08 15.24
C THR A 167 -5.78 12.70 15.86
N ALA A 168 -6.55 11.71 15.41
CA ALA A 168 -6.44 10.33 15.92
C ALA A 168 -5.11 9.67 15.48
N LEU A 169 -4.61 10.01 14.31
CA LEU A 169 -3.33 9.48 13.79
C LEU A 169 -2.12 9.91 14.63
N GLU A 170 -2.17 11.08 15.28
CA GLU A 170 -1.10 11.53 16.19
C GLU A 170 -0.90 10.58 17.38
N TYR A 171 -1.95 9.89 17.87
CA TYR A 171 -1.82 8.86 18.91
C TYR A 171 -0.93 7.70 18.47
N PHE A 172 -0.84 7.46 17.17
CA PHE A 172 0.01 6.42 16.58
C PHE A 172 1.35 6.98 16.06
N SER A 173 1.69 8.21 16.41
CA SER A 173 2.89 8.91 15.89
C SER A 173 2.92 8.98 14.36
N ILE A 174 1.75 9.22 13.78
CA ILE A 174 1.57 9.47 12.35
C ILE A 174 1.24 10.94 12.18
N SER A 175 2.23 11.74 11.76
CA SER A 175 2.04 13.17 11.50
C SER A 175 1.50 13.36 10.09
N VAL A 176 0.30 13.92 10.01
CA VAL A 176 -0.35 14.27 8.75
C VAL A 176 0.30 15.53 8.18
N GLU A 177 0.70 15.48 6.90
CA GLU A 177 1.24 16.64 6.17
C GLU A 177 0.14 17.46 5.54
N ALA A 178 -0.81 16.80 4.88
CA ALA A 178 -1.92 17.43 4.19
C ALA A 178 -3.17 16.54 4.23
N SER A 179 -4.32 17.15 4.08
CA SER A 179 -5.55 16.46 3.69
C SER A 179 -6.38 17.38 2.83
N HIS A 180 -6.95 16.86 1.78
CA HIS A 180 -7.78 17.63 0.84
C HIS A 180 -8.88 16.78 0.23
N HIS A 181 -9.84 17.48 -0.37
CA HIS A 181 -10.85 16.86 -1.22
C HIS A 181 -10.23 16.52 -2.57
N GLU A 182 -10.52 15.32 -3.06
CA GLU A 182 -10.10 14.81 -4.36
C GLU A 182 -11.11 15.14 -5.47
N VAL A 183 -10.84 14.68 -6.70
CA VAL A 183 -11.68 14.95 -7.90
C VAL A 183 -13.07 14.32 -7.76
N GLY A 184 -13.14 13.11 -7.20
CA GLY A 184 -14.39 12.36 -7.06
C GLY A 184 -15.28 12.88 -5.93
N LYS A 185 -16.59 12.80 -6.12
CA LYS A 185 -17.58 13.25 -5.12
C LYS A 185 -17.47 12.45 -3.84
N GLY A 186 -17.15 13.13 -2.73
CA GLY A 186 -16.89 12.48 -1.44
C GLY A 186 -15.56 11.72 -1.39
N GLN A 187 -14.62 12.07 -2.25
CA GLN A 187 -13.26 11.51 -2.28
C GLN A 187 -12.30 12.42 -1.53
N TYR A 188 -11.42 11.80 -0.74
CA TYR A 188 -10.44 12.48 0.10
C TYR A 188 -9.08 11.80 0.00
N GLU A 189 -8.03 12.58 0.24
CA GLU A 189 -6.67 12.13 0.43
C GLU A 189 -6.14 12.64 1.77
N ILE A 190 -5.34 11.81 2.44
CA ILE A 190 -4.62 12.18 3.67
C ILE A 190 -3.18 11.74 3.52
N ASP A 191 -2.30 12.74 3.38
CA ASP A 191 -0.87 12.53 3.27
C ASP A 191 -0.21 12.60 4.63
N PHE A 192 0.79 11.78 4.85
CA PHE A 192 1.58 11.77 6.06
C PHE A 192 3.07 11.63 5.75
N ASN A 193 3.89 12.06 6.70
CA ASN A 193 5.34 12.13 6.52
C ASN A 193 5.93 10.81 6.03
N TYR A 194 6.73 10.88 4.96
CA TYR A 194 7.51 9.77 4.45
C TYR A 194 8.52 9.24 5.49
N GLY A 195 8.99 8.03 5.32
CA GLY A 195 9.99 7.43 6.21
C GLY A 195 10.40 6.03 5.80
N PRO A 196 11.10 5.29 6.69
CA PRO A 196 11.54 3.93 6.43
C PRO A 196 10.39 3.00 6.07
N ALA A 197 10.55 2.23 5.00
CA ALA A 197 9.48 1.46 4.36
C ALA A 197 8.66 0.58 5.33
N LEU A 198 9.31 -0.12 6.27
CA LEU A 198 8.61 -0.96 7.24
C LEU A 198 7.68 -0.15 8.15
N GLN A 199 8.18 0.97 8.66
CA GLN A 199 7.40 1.85 9.55
C GLN A 199 6.22 2.48 8.79
N ILE A 200 6.43 2.85 7.54
CA ILE A 200 5.39 3.44 6.69
C ILE A 200 4.32 2.40 6.33
N ALA A 201 4.69 1.14 6.08
CA ALA A 201 3.72 0.06 5.88
C ALA A 201 2.83 -0.15 7.12
N ASP A 202 3.44 -0.18 8.33
CA ASP A 202 2.73 -0.24 9.60
C ASP A 202 1.77 0.95 9.79
N LYS A 203 2.22 2.16 9.46
CA LYS A 203 1.45 3.40 9.55
C LYS A 203 0.29 3.44 8.55
N LEU A 204 0.51 3.01 7.32
CA LEU A 204 -0.52 2.98 6.27
C LEU A 204 -1.70 2.06 6.64
N LEU A 205 -1.41 0.87 7.18
CA LEU A 205 -2.46 -0.02 7.69
C LEU A 205 -3.23 0.61 8.86
N THR A 206 -2.51 1.32 9.73
CA THR A 206 -3.11 2.07 10.84
C THR A 206 -4.03 3.19 10.34
N LEU A 207 -3.58 3.96 9.34
CA LEU A 207 -4.39 5.01 8.69
C LEU A 207 -5.66 4.40 8.09
N LYS A 208 -5.55 3.31 7.34
CA LYS A 208 -6.73 2.63 6.75
C LYS A 208 -7.72 2.17 7.81
N TYR A 209 -7.24 1.69 8.96
CA TYR A 209 -8.09 1.32 10.09
C TYR A 209 -8.74 2.55 10.72
N ALA A 210 -7.99 3.62 10.99
CA ALA A 210 -8.49 4.86 11.57
C ALA A 210 -9.58 5.50 10.71
N VAL A 211 -9.33 5.63 9.39
CA VAL A 211 -10.28 6.18 8.42
C VAL A 211 -11.61 5.43 8.47
N LYS A 212 -11.57 4.09 8.37
CA LYS A 212 -12.78 3.26 8.42
C LYS A 212 -13.52 3.38 9.75
N LYS A 213 -12.79 3.37 10.86
CA LYS A 213 -13.38 3.40 12.20
C LYS A 213 -14.03 4.74 12.51
N ILE A 214 -13.34 5.83 12.22
CA ILE A 214 -13.85 7.18 12.49
C ILE A 214 -15.04 7.48 11.58
N ALA A 215 -14.96 7.14 10.28
CA ALA A 215 -16.11 7.26 9.40
C ALA A 215 -17.34 6.49 9.94
N GLN A 216 -17.14 5.25 10.42
CA GLN A 216 -18.20 4.45 11.03
C GLN A 216 -18.82 5.11 12.27
N MET A 217 -18.02 5.74 13.13
CA MET A 217 -18.50 6.44 14.33
C MET A 217 -19.42 7.62 13.98
N HIS A 218 -19.21 8.24 12.83
CA HIS A 218 -20.07 9.30 12.28
C HIS A 218 -21.21 8.80 11.39
N GLY A 219 -21.44 7.49 11.29
CA GLY A 219 -22.54 6.94 10.46
C GLY A 219 -22.22 6.88 8.97
N PHE A 220 -20.94 6.98 8.58
CA PHE A 220 -20.48 6.87 7.20
C PHE A 220 -19.74 5.56 6.94
N CYS A 221 -19.54 5.25 5.67
CA CYS A 221 -18.74 4.14 5.19
C CYS A 221 -17.55 4.69 4.41
N ALA A 222 -16.34 4.42 4.89
CA ALA A 222 -15.12 4.71 4.15
C ALA A 222 -14.69 3.49 3.32
N THR A 223 -14.30 3.72 2.06
CA THR A 223 -13.77 2.67 1.20
C THR A 223 -12.50 3.10 0.50
N PHE A 224 -11.56 2.18 0.43
CA PHE A 224 -10.31 2.25 -0.35
C PHE A 224 -10.42 1.48 -1.68
N MET A 225 -11.62 1.23 -2.14
CA MET A 225 -11.90 0.54 -3.40
C MET A 225 -11.35 1.37 -4.58
N PRO A 226 -10.59 0.79 -5.52
CA PRO A 226 -9.93 1.56 -6.60
C PRO A 226 -10.89 2.26 -7.56
N LYS A 227 -12.07 1.69 -7.78
CA LYS A 227 -13.13 2.28 -8.62
C LYS A 227 -14.51 2.01 -8.01
N PRO A 228 -14.93 2.77 -6.99
CA PRO A 228 -16.21 2.54 -6.32
C PRO A 228 -17.41 3.06 -7.10
N VAL A 229 -17.22 4.06 -7.98
CA VAL A 229 -18.30 4.71 -8.74
C VAL A 229 -17.96 4.69 -10.24
N MET A 230 -18.90 4.18 -11.03
CA MET A 230 -18.78 4.21 -12.50
C MET A 230 -18.87 5.65 -13.01
N GLY A 231 -17.93 6.03 -13.89
CA GLY A 231 -17.90 7.38 -14.49
C GLY A 231 -17.31 8.48 -13.60
N ASP A 232 -16.96 8.19 -12.35
CA ASP A 232 -16.27 9.12 -11.44
C ASP A 232 -14.77 8.80 -11.33
N ALA A 233 -13.98 9.56 -10.58
CA ALA A 233 -12.56 9.29 -10.34
C ALA A 233 -12.32 7.94 -9.65
N GLY A 234 -11.18 7.32 -9.89
CA GLY A 234 -10.72 6.15 -9.12
C GLY A 234 -9.86 6.58 -7.93
N SER A 235 -9.69 5.70 -6.94
CA SER A 235 -8.75 5.91 -5.84
C SER A 235 -7.41 5.28 -6.15
N GLY A 236 -6.39 6.12 -6.28
CA GLY A 236 -4.99 5.74 -6.38
C GLY A 236 -4.31 5.68 -5.01
N MET A 237 -3.11 5.17 -5.03
CA MET A 237 -2.14 5.32 -3.95
C MET A 237 -0.77 5.52 -4.59
N HIS A 238 -0.48 6.75 -4.95
CA HIS A 238 0.83 7.08 -5.49
C HIS A 238 1.89 6.82 -4.42
N ILE A 239 3.03 6.26 -4.80
CA ILE A 239 4.08 5.92 -3.84
C ILE A 239 5.36 6.64 -4.21
N HIS A 240 5.69 7.68 -3.45
CA HIS A 240 6.96 8.35 -3.50
C HIS A 240 8.04 7.48 -2.88
N GLN A 241 9.20 7.40 -3.51
CA GLN A 241 10.30 6.54 -3.11
C GLN A 241 11.65 7.23 -3.24
N SER A 242 12.53 6.96 -2.30
CA SER A 242 13.95 7.30 -2.39
C SER A 242 14.80 6.28 -1.64
N LEU A 243 16.08 6.23 -1.97
CA LEU A 243 17.09 5.50 -1.19
C LEU A 243 17.96 6.52 -0.47
N PHE A 244 18.16 6.31 0.83
CA PHE A 244 19.14 7.07 1.62
C PHE A 244 20.41 6.24 1.74
N ASP A 245 21.54 6.79 1.28
CA ASP A 245 22.85 6.19 1.45
C ASP A 245 23.29 6.36 2.91
N THR A 246 23.29 5.27 3.66
CA THR A 246 23.61 5.27 5.09
C THR A 246 25.10 5.49 5.37
N ARG A 247 25.97 5.25 4.38
CA ARG A 247 27.42 5.45 4.49
C ARG A 247 27.79 6.90 4.20
N ALA A 248 27.18 7.46 3.14
CA ALA A 248 27.41 8.88 2.76
C ALA A 248 26.53 9.86 3.55
N GLY A 249 25.49 9.40 4.26
CA GLY A 249 24.58 10.23 5.05
C GLY A 249 23.72 11.17 4.19
N ARG A 250 23.36 10.77 2.96
CA ARG A 250 22.63 11.61 2.01
C ARG A 250 21.64 10.82 1.16
N ASN A 251 20.73 11.54 0.50
CA ASN A 251 19.83 10.93 -0.47
C ASN A 251 20.63 10.40 -1.68
N ALA A 252 20.53 9.08 -1.94
CA ALA A 252 21.25 8.42 -3.02
C ALA A 252 20.68 8.74 -4.41
N PHE A 253 19.46 9.30 -4.48
CA PHE A 253 18.83 9.65 -5.75
C PHE A 253 19.24 11.00 -6.32
N TYR A 254 19.93 11.82 -5.55
CA TYR A 254 20.28 13.18 -5.95
C TYR A 254 21.62 13.27 -6.67
N ASP A 255 21.63 13.99 -7.81
CA ASP A 255 22.84 14.49 -8.50
C ASP A 255 22.55 15.92 -9.00
N GLU A 256 23.36 16.88 -8.56
CA GLU A 256 23.18 18.30 -8.92
C GLU A 256 23.46 18.64 -10.38
N ASN A 257 24.25 17.80 -11.05
CA ASN A 257 24.71 18.03 -12.43
C ASN A 257 23.78 17.37 -13.47
N ASP A 258 22.84 16.55 -13.04
CA ASP A 258 21.91 15.89 -13.94
C ASP A 258 20.72 16.81 -14.33
N ARG A 259 20.19 16.63 -15.54
CA ARG A 259 19.04 17.37 -16.08
C ARG A 259 17.80 17.30 -15.18
N TYR A 260 17.53 16.13 -14.61
CA TYR A 260 16.41 15.87 -13.70
C TYR A 260 16.84 15.88 -12.24
N ARG A 261 18.13 16.23 -11.96
CA ARG A 261 18.77 16.14 -10.65
C ARG A 261 18.72 14.74 -10.05
N LEU A 262 18.75 13.71 -10.89
CA LEU A 262 18.75 12.33 -10.50
C LEU A 262 20.13 11.70 -10.68
N SER A 263 20.53 10.92 -9.70
CA SER A 263 21.73 10.11 -9.77
C SER A 263 21.52 8.87 -10.64
N LYS A 264 22.61 8.22 -11.03
CA LYS A 264 22.59 6.93 -11.70
C LYS A 264 21.79 5.87 -10.89
N VAL A 265 21.87 5.90 -9.56
CA VAL A 265 21.11 5.03 -8.67
C VAL A 265 19.60 5.20 -8.85
N ALA A 266 19.13 6.45 -8.99
CA ALA A 266 17.72 6.73 -9.24
C ALA A 266 17.27 6.24 -10.61
N TYR A 267 18.08 6.43 -11.66
CA TYR A 267 17.78 5.90 -12.99
C TYR A 267 17.72 4.37 -13.00
N ASN A 268 18.69 3.69 -12.39
CA ASN A 268 18.63 2.23 -12.26
C ASN A 268 17.35 1.80 -11.52
N PHE A 269 16.96 2.50 -10.45
CA PHE A 269 15.76 2.20 -9.68
C PHE A 269 14.47 2.33 -10.50
N ILE A 270 14.37 3.38 -11.33
CA ILE A 270 13.28 3.58 -12.31
C ILE A 270 13.26 2.41 -13.30
N ALA A 271 14.42 2.08 -13.89
CA ALA A 271 14.53 1.01 -14.89
C ALA A 271 14.06 -0.34 -14.34
N GLY A 272 14.43 -0.68 -13.10
CA GLY A 272 14.03 -1.92 -12.45
C GLY A 272 12.53 -2.01 -12.25
N GLN A 273 11.91 -0.94 -11.77
CA GLN A 273 10.46 -0.93 -11.62
C GLN A 273 9.75 -1.03 -12.97
N MET A 274 10.17 -0.29 -14.00
CA MET A 274 9.58 -0.40 -15.34
C MET A 274 9.70 -1.83 -15.90
N LYS A 275 10.85 -2.48 -15.74
CA LYS A 275 11.09 -3.84 -16.25
C LYS A 275 10.13 -4.88 -15.67
N HIS A 276 9.82 -4.80 -14.38
CA HIS A 276 9.03 -5.78 -13.64
C HIS A 276 7.57 -5.36 -13.42
N ILE A 277 7.16 -4.18 -13.88
CA ILE A 277 5.87 -3.58 -13.51
C ILE A 277 4.67 -4.43 -13.87
N LYS A 278 4.66 -5.12 -15.02
CA LYS A 278 3.54 -5.94 -15.46
C LYS A 278 3.25 -7.08 -14.46
N ALA A 279 4.30 -7.68 -13.90
CA ALA A 279 4.17 -8.69 -12.85
C ALA A 279 3.83 -8.06 -11.50
N MET A 280 4.47 -6.93 -11.19
CA MET A 280 4.20 -6.18 -9.95
C MET A 280 2.75 -5.70 -9.87
N CYS A 281 2.07 -5.44 -10.99
CA CYS A 281 0.64 -5.08 -11.00
C CYS A 281 -0.25 -6.11 -10.28
N ALA A 282 0.10 -7.40 -10.31
CA ALA A 282 -0.65 -8.40 -9.54
C ALA A 282 -0.64 -8.12 -8.02
N ILE A 283 0.40 -7.45 -7.51
CA ILE A 283 0.60 -7.09 -6.10
C ILE A 283 0.16 -5.65 -5.81
N LEU A 284 0.43 -4.71 -6.73
CA LEU A 284 0.18 -3.28 -6.58
C LEU A 284 -1.27 -2.89 -6.88
N CYS A 285 -1.92 -3.67 -7.76
CA CYS A 285 -3.29 -3.49 -8.25
C CYS A 285 -4.03 -4.84 -8.11
N PRO A 286 -4.26 -5.32 -6.85
CA PRO A 286 -4.46 -6.74 -6.58
C PRO A 286 -5.91 -7.24 -6.76
N THR A 287 -6.83 -6.39 -7.19
CA THR A 287 -8.25 -6.76 -7.29
C THR A 287 -8.76 -6.65 -8.73
N VAL A 288 -9.84 -7.36 -9.04
CA VAL A 288 -10.52 -7.17 -10.34
C VAL A 288 -11.01 -5.73 -10.53
N ASN A 289 -11.28 -5.03 -9.44
CA ASN A 289 -11.71 -3.63 -9.46
C ASN A 289 -10.54 -2.67 -9.76
N SER A 290 -9.30 -3.03 -9.45
CA SER A 290 -8.10 -2.23 -9.73
C SER A 290 -7.99 -1.87 -11.23
N TYR A 291 -8.32 -2.81 -12.10
CA TYR A 291 -8.25 -2.64 -13.56
C TYR A 291 -9.39 -1.80 -14.14
N LYS A 292 -10.41 -1.49 -13.34
CA LYS A 292 -11.44 -0.50 -13.69
C LYS A 292 -10.97 0.94 -13.41
N ARG A 293 -9.92 1.12 -12.60
CA ARG A 293 -9.22 2.39 -12.41
C ARG A 293 -8.17 2.61 -13.50
N LEU A 294 -7.39 1.58 -13.86
CA LEU A 294 -6.29 1.65 -14.82
C LEU A 294 -6.82 1.74 -16.27
N VAL A 295 -7.57 2.79 -16.57
CA VAL A 295 -8.14 3.08 -17.87
C VAL A 295 -7.79 4.51 -18.31
N SER A 296 -7.60 4.72 -19.60
CA SER A 296 -7.27 6.03 -20.16
C SER A 296 -8.37 7.06 -19.84
N GLY A 297 -7.97 8.30 -19.54
CA GLY A 297 -8.89 9.43 -19.32
C GLY A 297 -9.31 9.68 -17.87
N PHE A 298 -8.79 8.93 -16.89
CA PHE A 298 -9.10 9.09 -15.46
C PHE A 298 -7.85 9.31 -14.59
N GLU A 299 -6.83 9.99 -15.11
CA GLU A 299 -5.57 10.32 -14.42
C GLU A 299 -4.79 9.11 -13.87
N ALA A 300 -5.14 7.89 -14.28
CA ALA A 300 -4.45 6.66 -13.93
C ALA A 300 -3.47 6.24 -15.04
N PRO A 301 -2.24 5.82 -14.71
CA PRO A 301 -1.28 5.40 -15.73
C PRO A 301 -1.71 4.10 -16.39
N VAL A 302 -1.59 4.03 -17.71
CA VAL A 302 -1.83 2.81 -18.50
C VAL A 302 -0.59 2.37 -19.28
N TYR A 303 0.36 3.27 -19.49
CA TYR A 303 1.55 3.05 -20.30
C TYR A 303 2.82 2.99 -19.45
N VAL A 304 3.74 2.09 -19.81
CA VAL A 304 5.00 1.89 -19.08
C VAL A 304 6.01 2.94 -19.53
N THR A 305 5.90 4.13 -18.95
CA THR A 305 6.75 5.30 -19.24
C THR A 305 7.20 5.97 -17.95
N TRP A 306 8.26 6.78 -18.05
CA TRP A 306 8.64 7.70 -16.97
C TRP A 306 8.80 9.12 -17.53
N ALA A 307 8.58 10.12 -16.68
CA ALA A 307 8.69 11.52 -17.04
C ALA A 307 8.85 12.43 -15.81
N SER A 308 9.24 13.69 -16.02
CA SER A 308 9.28 14.70 -14.96
C SER A 308 7.99 15.52 -14.89
N MET A 309 7.44 15.94 -16.02
CA MET A 309 6.28 16.84 -16.04
C MET A 309 4.97 16.13 -16.38
N ASN A 310 5.03 14.99 -17.02
CA ASN A 310 3.87 14.28 -17.52
C ASN A 310 3.18 13.46 -16.40
N ARG A 311 1.97 13.86 -16.00
CA ARG A 311 1.15 13.13 -15.00
C ARG A 311 0.52 11.85 -15.55
N SER A 312 0.55 11.62 -16.87
CA SER A 312 0.10 10.35 -17.47
C SER A 312 1.16 9.25 -17.43
N ALA A 313 2.41 9.57 -17.08
CA ALA A 313 3.48 8.61 -16.95
C ALA A 313 3.27 7.67 -15.74
N LEU A 314 3.72 6.42 -15.89
CA LEU A 314 3.71 5.43 -14.82
C LEU A 314 4.61 5.83 -13.64
N ILE A 315 5.82 6.30 -13.95
CA ILE A 315 6.77 6.80 -12.96
C ILE A 315 7.00 8.29 -13.22
N ARG A 316 6.66 9.11 -12.22
CA ARG A 316 6.92 10.55 -12.27
C ARG A 316 8.12 10.89 -11.41
N VAL A 317 8.93 11.84 -11.89
CA VAL A 317 9.98 12.50 -11.12
C VAL A 317 9.47 13.87 -10.69
N PRO A 318 8.94 14.02 -9.47
CA PRO A 318 8.40 15.29 -9.02
C PRO A 318 9.45 16.37 -9.00
N ARG A 319 9.12 17.58 -9.47
CA ARG A 319 10.00 18.75 -9.34
C ARG A 319 9.93 19.32 -7.93
N TRP A 320 11.03 19.86 -7.48
CA TRP A 320 11.10 20.61 -6.21
C TRP A 320 11.82 21.93 -6.40
N PHE A 321 11.48 22.89 -5.55
CA PHE A 321 12.07 24.22 -5.58
C PHE A 321 13.27 24.31 -4.66
N GLY A 322 14.31 25.05 -5.09
CA GLY A 322 15.51 25.30 -4.29
C GLY A 322 16.51 24.13 -4.29
N GLN A 323 17.55 24.29 -3.44
CA GLN A 323 18.57 23.27 -3.20
C GLN A 323 18.14 22.39 -2.02
N ARG A 324 17.32 21.38 -2.29
CA ARG A 324 16.88 20.39 -1.30
C ARG A 324 17.18 18.98 -1.80
N PRO A 325 18.43 18.51 -1.69
CA PRO A 325 18.85 17.18 -2.13
C PRO A 325 17.99 16.06 -1.53
N GLU A 326 17.52 16.26 -0.30
CA GLU A 326 16.63 15.34 0.42
C GLU A 326 15.28 15.10 -0.28
N SER A 327 14.86 16.02 -1.16
CA SER A 327 13.59 15.93 -1.89
C SER A 327 13.65 15.10 -3.18
N ALA A 328 14.85 14.65 -3.58
CA ALA A 328 15.00 13.79 -4.77
C ALA A 328 14.28 12.47 -4.57
N ARG A 329 13.29 12.18 -5.43
CA ARG A 329 12.44 11.00 -5.33
C ARG A 329 11.81 10.65 -6.67
N VAL A 330 11.30 9.44 -6.75
CA VAL A 330 10.47 8.95 -7.85
C VAL A 330 9.10 8.56 -7.32
N GLU A 331 8.07 8.72 -8.10
CA GLU A 331 6.68 8.44 -7.74
C GLU A 331 6.14 7.36 -8.67
N LEU A 332 5.83 6.19 -8.13
CA LEU A 332 5.12 5.14 -8.86
C LEU A 332 3.61 5.35 -8.71
N ARG A 333 2.88 5.49 -9.83
CA ARG A 333 1.51 5.97 -9.86
C ARG A 333 0.43 4.90 -10.07
N CYS A 334 0.80 3.69 -10.48
CA CYS A 334 -0.19 2.63 -10.69
C CYS A 334 -0.75 1.99 -9.42
N PRO A 335 -0.06 1.92 -8.27
CA PRO A 335 -0.62 1.27 -7.09
C PRO A 335 -1.96 1.84 -6.67
N ASP A 336 -2.80 1.00 -6.08
CA ASP A 336 -4.03 1.43 -5.43
C ASP A 336 -4.08 1.01 -3.95
N PRO A 337 -4.94 1.64 -3.14
CA PRO A 337 -4.92 1.43 -1.69
C PRO A 337 -5.38 0.04 -1.25
N THR A 338 -5.84 -0.85 -2.15
CA THR A 338 -6.19 -2.23 -1.79
C THR A 338 -4.98 -3.14 -1.66
N CYS A 339 -3.82 -2.72 -2.16
CA CYS A 339 -2.62 -3.53 -2.05
C CYS A 339 -2.20 -3.75 -0.59
N ASN A 340 -1.51 -4.88 -0.36
CA ASN A 340 -0.81 -5.12 0.88
C ASN A 340 0.48 -4.28 0.89
N PRO A 341 0.63 -3.28 1.79
CA PRO A 341 1.76 -2.35 1.73
C PRO A 341 3.11 -3.03 1.95
N TYR A 342 3.15 -4.09 2.76
CA TYR A 342 4.40 -4.82 2.97
C TYR A 342 4.88 -5.48 1.67
N LEU A 343 3.98 -6.15 0.96
CA LEU A 343 4.30 -6.80 -0.32
C LEU A 343 4.57 -5.77 -1.41
N ALA A 344 3.77 -4.69 -1.47
CA ALA A 344 3.95 -3.61 -2.43
C ALA A 344 5.36 -2.99 -2.32
N PHE A 345 5.75 -2.57 -1.12
CA PHE A 345 7.05 -1.96 -0.91
C PHE A 345 8.20 -2.97 -1.11
N ALA A 346 8.00 -4.25 -0.79
CA ALA A 346 8.98 -5.30 -1.02
C ALA A 346 9.29 -5.50 -2.51
N VAL A 347 8.26 -5.67 -3.36
CA VAL A 347 8.46 -5.88 -4.81
C VAL A 347 9.06 -4.64 -5.48
N MET A 348 8.62 -3.43 -5.07
CA MET A 348 9.17 -2.17 -5.59
C MET A 348 10.64 -2.00 -5.22
N LEU A 349 11.01 -2.28 -3.98
CA LEU A 349 12.39 -2.22 -3.50
C LEU A 349 13.27 -3.22 -4.25
N LYS A 350 12.87 -4.49 -4.31
CA LYS A 350 13.66 -5.55 -4.96
C LYS A 350 13.89 -5.25 -6.44
N ALA A 351 12.87 -4.79 -7.16
CA ALA A 351 13.02 -4.40 -8.56
C ALA A 351 14.07 -3.30 -8.74
N GLY A 352 14.05 -2.28 -7.87
CA GLY A 352 15.05 -1.22 -7.87
C GLY A 352 16.46 -1.71 -7.53
N LEU A 353 16.61 -2.54 -6.48
CA LEU A 353 17.91 -3.06 -6.06
C LEU A 353 18.56 -3.99 -7.11
N ASP A 354 17.75 -4.83 -7.78
CA ASP A 354 18.23 -5.70 -8.86
C ASP A 354 18.80 -4.89 -10.03
N ALA A 355 18.08 -3.84 -10.42
CA ALA A 355 18.53 -2.95 -11.48
C ALA A 355 19.80 -2.14 -11.10
N ILE A 356 19.93 -1.75 -9.84
CA ILE A 356 21.17 -1.12 -9.34
C ILE A 356 22.35 -2.11 -9.43
N LYS A 357 22.15 -3.38 -9.03
CA LYS A 357 23.17 -4.42 -9.13
C LYS A 357 23.59 -4.72 -10.56
N SER A 358 22.63 -4.70 -11.50
CA SER A 358 22.84 -5.01 -12.92
C SER A 358 23.15 -3.77 -13.78
N ASP A 359 23.24 -2.58 -13.20
CA ASP A 359 23.48 -1.31 -13.87
C ASP A 359 22.50 -1.02 -15.03
N LEU A 360 21.24 -1.40 -14.84
CA LEU A 360 20.19 -1.24 -15.84
C LEU A 360 19.74 0.25 -15.93
N MET A 361 19.67 0.77 -17.16
CA MET A 361 19.18 2.14 -17.39
C MET A 361 17.77 2.12 -17.97
N PRO A 362 16.92 3.12 -17.63
CA PRO A 362 15.59 3.24 -18.23
C PRO A 362 15.70 3.77 -19.68
N PRO A 363 14.65 3.58 -20.50
CA PRO A 363 14.54 4.27 -21.78
C PRO A 363 14.46 5.80 -21.58
N GLU A 364 14.50 6.56 -22.69
CA GLU A 364 14.29 8.01 -22.65
C GLU A 364 12.93 8.37 -22.04
N PRO A 365 12.84 9.48 -21.29
CA PRO A 365 11.60 9.92 -20.69
C PRO A 365 10.58 10.36 -21.74
N VAL A 366 9.29 10.13 -21.49
CA VAL A 366 8.19 10.54 -22.37
C VAL A 366 7.45 11.70 -21.73
N GLU A 367 7.82 12.93 -22.14
CA GLU A 367 7.22 14.16 -21.58
C GLU A 367 5.91 14.57 -22.28
N GLU A 368 5.59 13.94 -23.40
CA GLU A 368 4.34 14.15 -24.15
C GLU A 368 3.16 13.46 -23.44
N ASN A 369 1.95 13.92 -23.71
CA ASN A 369 0.74 13.26 -23.19
C ASN A 369 0.52 11.91 -23.88
N VAL A 370 0.89 10.82 -23.22
CA VAL A 370 0.80 9.47 -23.80
C VAL A 370 -0.64 9.00 -24.07
N TYR A 371 -1.66 9.64 -23.51
CA TYR A 371 -3.07 9.32 -23.83
C TYR A 371 -3.47 9.74 -25.26
N GLN A 372 -2.66 10.53 -25.93
CA GLN A 372 -2.88 10.96 -27.33
C GLN A 372 -2.16 10.07 -28.33
N PHE A 373 -1.39 9.08 -27.88
CA PHE A 373 -0.68 8.15 -28.75
C PHE A 373 -1.63 7.09 -29.30
N ASP A 374 -1.51 6.82 -30.58
CA ASP A 374 -2.11 5.66 -31.24
C ASP A 374 -1.19 4.43 -31.15
N ASP A 375 -1.68 3.28 -31.57
CA ASP A 375 -0.94 2.02 -31.51
C ASP A 375 0.37 2.05 -32.31
N GLU A 376 0.42 2.83 -33.39
CA GLU A 376 1.62 3.00 -34.20
C GLU A 376 2.70 3.77 -33.45
N SER A 377 2.34 4.91 -32.86
CA SER A 377 3.23 5.70 -31.99
C SER A 377 3.74 4.93 -30.78
N LEU A 378 2.90 4.11 -30.13
CA LEU A 378 3.30 3.27 -29.02
C LEU A 378 4.34 2.22 -29.45
N THR A 379 4.12 1.61 -30.62
CA THR A 379 5.04 0.61 -31.19
C THR A 379 6.37 1.22 -31.58
N GLU A 380 6.37 2.36 -32.29
CA GLU A 380 7.57 3.08 -32.70
C GLU A 380 8.44 3.50 -31.51
N LYS A 381 7.80 3.97 -30.43
CA LYS A 381 8.48 4.39 -29.20
C LYS A 381 8.79 3.23 -28.25
N ASN A 382 8.41 2.00 -28.62
CA ASN A 382 8.56 0.79 -27.79
C ASN A 382 7.97 0.96 -26.37
N ILE A 383 6.77 1.55 -26.31
CA ILE A 383 6.04 1.78 -25.07
C ILE A 383 5.10 0.61 -24.78
N ASP A 384 5.34 -0.07 -23.70
CA ASP A 384 4.49 -1.15 -23.21
C ASP A 384 3.23 -0.62 -22.51
N ILE A 385 2.18 -1.47 -22.46
CA ILE A 385 0.93 -1.21 -21.75
C ILE A 385 0.88 -2.03 -20.47
N LEU A 386 0.35 -1.45 -19.40
CA LEU A 386 0.07 -2.18 -18.15
C LEU A 386 -1.00 -3.27 -18.39
N PRO A 387 -1.02 -4.34 -17.56
CA PRO A 387 -2.09 -5.33 -17.64
C PRO A 387 -3.48 -4.69 -17.55
N THR A 388 -4.39 -5.17 -18.37
CA THR A 388 -5.78 -4.67 -18.44
C THR A 388 -6.74 -5.46 -17.57
N SER A 389 -6.27 -6.52 -16.96
CA SER A 389 -7.05 -7.40 -16.08
C SER A 389 -6.18 -8.07 -15.01
N LEU A 390 -6.82 -8.49 -13.92
CA LEU A 390 -6.15 -9.28 -12.88
C LEU A 390 -5.55 -10.58 -13.46
N GLN A 391 -6.25 -11.22 -14.41
CA GLN A 391 -5.73 -12.43 -15.06
C GLN A 391 -4.44 -12.20 -15.83
N GLU A 392 -4.37 -11.09 -16.56
CA GLU A 392 -3.16 -10.72 -17.31
C GLU A 392 -2.00 -10.42 -16.36
N ALA A 393 -2.24 -9.68 -15.28
CA ALA A 393 -1.23 -9.41 -14.26
C ALA A 393 -0.73 -10.71 -13.58
N LEU A 394 -1.65 -11.64 -13.28
CA LEU A 394 -1.28 -12.94 -12.73
C LEU A 394 -0.46 -13.79 -13.72
N ASN A 395 -0.75 -13.71 -15.02
CA ASN A 395 0.05 -14.38 -16.03
C ASN A 395 1.48 -13.81 -16.10
N ASN A 396 1.64 -12.50 -16.00
CA ASN A 396 2.95 -11.86 -15.91
C ASN A 396 3.68 -12.27 -14.61
N LEU A 397 2.99 -12.28 -13.47
CA LEU A 397 3.55 -12.72 -12.18
C LEU A 397 4.09 -14.16 -12.25
N LYS A 398 3.38 -15.07 -12.92
CA LYS A 398 3.79 -16.48 -13.08
C LYS A 398 5.05 -16.66 -13.92
N THR A 399 5.48 -15.67 -14.67
CA THR A 399 6.68 -15.71 -15.54
C THR A 399 7.85 -14.88 -15.00
N ASP A 400 7.60 -13.93 -14.11
CA ASP A 400 8.61 -13.04 -13.54
C ASP A 400 9.28 -13.66 -12.32
N LYS A 401 10.53 -14.09 -12.51
CA LYS A 401 11.31 -14.78 -11.47
C LYS A 401 11.65 -13.88 -10.28
N LEU A 402 11.89 -12.58 -10.52
CA LEU A 402 12.24 -11.64 -9.45
C LEU A 402 11.07 -11.46 -8.49
N VAL A 403 9.86 -11.22 -9.00
CA VAL A 403 8.69 -11.02 -8.15
C VAL A 403 8.32 -12.33 -7.42
N GLN A 404 8.49 -13.51 -8.07
CA GLN A 404 8.34 -14.81 -7.41
C GLN A 404 9.32 -14.97 -6.24
N GLU A 405 10.61 -14.62 -6.44
CA GLU A 405 11.65 -14.69 -5.39
C GLU A 405 11.31 -13.81 -4.19
N VAL A 406 10.77 -12.60 -4.42
CA VAL A 406 10.31 -11.72 -3.33
C VAL A 406 9.26 -12.40 -2.47
N LEU A 407 8.27 -13.01 -3.10
CA LEU A 407 7.16 -13.65 -2.39
C LEU A 407 7.59 -14.95 -1.69
N GLY A 408 8.59 -15.65 -2.25
CA GLY A 408 8.92 -17.00 -1.84
C GLY A 408 7.86 -18.02 -2.28
N ASN A 409 8.21 -19.31 -2.28
CA ASN A 409 7.35 -20.35 -2.85
C ASN A 409 5.99 -20.44 -2.15
N HIS A 410 5.97 -20.44 -0.81
CA HIS A 410 4.75 -20.60 -0.03
C HIS A 410 3.74 -19.47 -0.35
N LEU A 411 4.17 -18.22 -0.20
CA LEU A 411 3.29 -17.06 -0.39
C LEU A 411 2.87 -16.90 -1.85
N PHE A 412 3.80 -17.15 -2.80
CA PHE A 412 3.51 -17.09 -4.23
C PHE A 412 2.39 -18.07 -4.63
N GLU A 413 2.50 -19.35 -4.25
CA GLU A 413 1.48 -20.36 -4.57
C GLU A 413 0.10 -19.98 -4.01
N ARG A 414 0.07 -19.56 -2.74
CA ARG A 414 -1.17 -19.13 -2.07
C ARG A 414 -1.78 -17.90 -2.72
N TYR A 415 -0.95 -16.90 -2.99
CA TYR A 415 -1.39 -15.66 -3.64
C TYR A 415 -2.01 -15.93 -5.01
N VAL A 416 -1.32 -16.66 -5.85
CA VAL A 416 -1.80 -17.03 -7.18
C VAL A 416 -3.10 -17.83 -7.10
N ALA A 417 -3.22 -18.78 -6.17
CA ALA A 417 -4.43 -19.58 -6.00
C ALA A 417 -5.63 -18.70 -5.61
N ILE A 418 -5.46 -17.83 -4.60
CA ILE A 418 -6.53 -16.93 -4.12
C ILE A 418 -6.96 -15.96 -5.22
N LYS A 419 -6.01 -15.32 -5.88
CA LYS A 419 -6.31 -14.33 -6.91
C LYS A 419 -6.86 -14.94 -8.20
N THR A 420 -6.47 -16.16 -8.54
CA THR A 420 -7.07 -16.91 -9.65
C THR A 420 -8.53 -17.29 -9.32
N ARG A 421 -8.83 -17.64 -8.07
CA ARG A 421 -10.22 -17.89 -7.63
C ARG A 421 -11.05 -16.61 -7.73
N GLU A 422 -10.57 -15.48 -7.22
CA GLU A 422 -11.23 -14.16 -7.33
C GLU A 422 -11.56 -13.82 -8.80
N TRP A 423 -10.59 -14.00 -9.70
CA TRP A 423 -10.81 -13.78 -11.12
C TRP A 423 -11.87 -14.72 -11.71
N ASN A 424 -11.83 -16.02 -11.35
CA ASN A 424 -12.80 -16.99 -11.84
C ASN A 424 -14.22 -16.71 -11.35
N GLU A 425 -14.38 -16.27 -10.10
CA GLU A 425 -15.66 -15.84 -9.54
C GLU A 425 -16.18 -14.58 -10.25
N PHE A 426 -15.31 -13.60 -10.49
CA PHE A 426 -15.67 -12.38 -11.19
C PHE A 426 -16.13 -12.63 -12.63
N LYS A 427 -15.39 -13.42 -13.40
CA LYS A 427 -15.72 -13.69 -14.82
C LYS A 427 -17.02 -14.45 -15.04
N MET A 428 -17.56 -15.08 -13.99
CA MET A 428 -18.86 -15.76 -14.03
C MET A 428 -20.03 -14.83 -13.71
N GLN A 429 -19.75 -13.59 -13.29
CA GLN A 429 -20.82 -12.64 -12.98
C GLN A 429 -21.46 -12.14 -14.28
N VAL A 430 -22.77 -12.12 -14.30
CA VAL A 430 -23.55 -11.43 -15.34
C VAL A 430 -23.91 -10.06 -14.80
N THR A 431 -23.34 -9.02 -15.40
CA THR A 431 -23.51 -7.65 -14.94
C THR A 431 -24.83 -7.03 -15.43
N SER A 432 -25.35 -6.00 -14.73
CA SER A 432 -26.51 -5.24 -15.19
C SER A 432 -26.28 -4.64 -16.58
N TRP A 433 -25.03 -4.19 -16.86
CA TRP A 433 -24.66 -3.67 -18.17
C TRP A 433 -24.82 -4.71 -19.29
N GLU A 434 -24.46 -5.97 -19.06
CA GLU A 434 -24.64 -7.07 -20.02
C GLU A 434 -26.12 -7.34 -20.26
N ILE A 435 -26.92 -7.40 -19.18
CA ILE A 435 -28.37 -7.58 -19.27
C ILE A 435 -29.01 -6.44 -20.07
N GLU A 436 -28.74 -5.19 -19.71
CA GLU A 436 -29.26 -4.00 -20.42
C GLU A 436 -28.82 -3.95 -21.87
N LYS A 437 -27.61 -4.40 -22.18
CA LYS A 437 -27.03 -4.34 -23.52
C LYS A 437 -27.50 -5.46 -24.45
N TYR A 438 -27.74 -6.67 -23.91
CA TYR A 438 -27.84 -7.85 -24.75
C TYR A 438 -29.19 -8.62 -24.63
N LEU A 439 -29.92 -8.48 -23.49
CA LEU A 439 -31.08 -9.34 -23.22
C LEU A 439 -32.18 -9.24 -24.28
N ASP A 440 -32.44 -8.03 -24.77
CA ASP A 440 -33.52 -7.79 -25.75
C ASP A 440 -33.02 -7.87 -27.21
N ILE A 441 -31.73 -8.11 -27.42
CA ILE A 441 -31.14 -8.16 -28.76
C ILE A 441 -30.86 -9.60 -29.20
N TYR A 442 -30.44 -10.44 -28.27
CA TYR A 442 -30.05 -11.82 -28.49
C TYR A 442 -30.93 -12.80 -27.68
#